data_07c30e296504a9025e680377498ce8e8
#
_entry.id   07c30e296504a9025e680377498ce8e8
#
_cell.length_a   1.000
_cell.length_b   1.000
_cell.length_c   1.000
_cell.angle_alpha   90.00
_cell.angle_beta   90.00
_cell.angle_gamma   90.00
#
_symmetry.space_group_name_H-M   'P 1'
#
loop_
_entity.id
_entity.type
_entity.pdbx_description
1 polymer ?
#
loop_
_entity_poly.entity_id
_entity_poly.type
_entity_poly.pdbx_seq_one_letter_code
_entity_poly.pdbx_strand_id
1 'polypeptide(L)'
;MLTLVRGRADRLRNLMRGLARQTLRPRELVIAWMQPDPAPDLPDPGCPVRHLHVPGEPMPLAAARNRAAAAACGDLLVFLDVDCIPGPTLVAAYAEAASAERGLFLGEVLYLPPDAIAGDTAPDPAALDRLGRAHPARPPLPETGLRREPDAGQLWGLSFALPAEAWRAVGGMDERYAGYGGEETDLAARLAGSGLPTFWVAGARAYHQHHPVHVPPLQHFVPILANARRFHARHGRWCMTYWLEQFRAAGLIAWDAEAAAIRVLRQPSAPEIAAALRPQALFS
;
A
#
# COMPACT_ATOMS: atom_id res chain seq x y z
N MET A 1 12.16 -3.08 -7.34
CA MET A 1 11.09 -3.43 -6.36
C MET A 1 11.39 -2.78 -5.04
N LEU A 2 10.40 -2.19 -4.39
CA LEU A 2 10.55 -1.43 -3.14
C LEU A 2 9.50 -1.93 -2.14
N THR A 3 9.92 -2.19 -0.89
CA THR A 3 9.00 -2.60 0.20
C THR A 3 9.39 -1.96 1.52
N LEU A 4 8.42 -1.84 2.43
CA LEU A 4 8.58 -1.23 3.75
C LEU A 4 8.28 -2.29 4.80
N VAL A 5 9.08 -2.35 5.86
CA VAL A 5 8.93 -3.41 6.87
C VAL A 5 8.99 -2.87 8.29
N ARG A 6 8.00 -3.27 9.10
CA ARG A 6 8.01 -3.14 10.55
C ARG A 6 7.33 -4.36 11.17
N GLY A 7 8.12 -5.24 11.86
CA GLY A 7 7.63 -6.44 12.59
C GLY A 7 7.20 -7.50 11.63
N ARG A 8 6.97 -7.61 10.51
CA ARG A 8 6.30 -8.60 9.63
C ARG A 8 7.29 -9.50 8.87
N ALA A 9 8.27 -10.06 9.56
CA ALA A 9 9.34 -10.86 8.96
C ALA A 9 8.82 -12.06 8.13
N ASP A 10 7.80 -12.77 8.64
CA ASP A 10 7.26 -13.95 7.95
C ASP A 10 6.59 -13.57 6.62
N ARG A 11 5.92 -12.41 6.58
CA ARG A 11 5.31 -11.89 5.36
C ARG A 11 6.35 -11.45 4.35
N LEU A 12 7.41 -10.79 4.82
CA LEU A 12 8.55 -10.45 3.98
C LEU A 12 9.18 -11.70 3.36
N ARG A 13 9.34 -12.79 4.13
CA ARG A 13 9.85 -14.06 3.58
C ARG A 13 8.97 -14.57 2.42
N ASN A 14 7.65 -14.50 2.57
CA ASN A 14 6.72 -14.92 1.52
C ASN A 14 6.77 -13.98 0.29
N LEU A 15 6.86 -12.66 0.51
CA LEU A 15 7.09 -11.69 -0.57
C LEU A 15 8.38 -12.03 -1.34
N MET A 16 9.49 -12.29 -0.65
CA MET A 16 10.78 -12.61 -1.27
C MET A 16 10.73 -13.95 -2.03
N ARG A 17 10.05 -14.96 -1.50
CA ARG A 17 9.81 -16.23 -2.21
C ARG A 17 8.98 -16.03 -3.48
N GLY A 18 8.00 -15.12 -3.45
CA GLY A 18 7.23 -14.72 -4.63
C GLY A 18 8.10 -14.00 -5.67
N LEU A 19 9.04 -13.16 -5.23
CA LEU A 19 10.00 -12.49 -6.12
C LEU A 19 10.94 -13.49 -6.82
N ALA A 20 11.40 -14.51 -6.12
CA ALA A 20 12.25 -15.55 -6.70
C ALA A 20 11.57 -16.31 -7.87
N ARG A 21 10.24 -16.25 -7.95
CA ARG A 21 9.41 -16.90 -8.99
C ARG A 21 8.97 -15.98 -10.12
N GLN A 22 9.45 -14.74 -10.16
CA GLN A 22 9.07 -13.80 -11.22
C GLN A 22 9.57 -14.24 -12.58
N THR A 23 8.71 -14.14 -13.61
CA THR A 23 9.07 -14.38 -15.02
C THR A 23 10.07 -13.35 -15.53
N LEU A 24 9.99 -12.11 -15.04
CA LEU A 24 10.99 -11.06 -15.20
C LEU A 24 11.49 -10.67 -13.82
N ARG A 25 12.74 -10.95 -13.50
CA ARG A 25 13.33 -10.60 -12.21
C ARG A 25 13.49 -9.08 -12.08
N PRO A 26 13.15 -8.50 -10.92
CA PRO A 26 13.45 -7.09 -10.68
C PRO A 26 14.98 -6.89 -10.64
N ARG A 27 15.43 -5.70 -11.03
CA ARG A 27 16.84 -5.33 -10.97
C ARG A 27 17.41 -5.41 -9.55
N GLU A 28 16.58 -5.09 -8.56
CA GLU A 28 16.91 -5.09 -7.14
C GLU A 28 15.64 -5.14 -6.28
N LEU A 29 15.81 -5.55 -5.03
CA LEU A 29 14.83 -5.36 -3.95
C LEU A 29 15.41 -4.37 -2.93
N VAL A 30 14.74 -3.23 -2.73
CA VAL A 30 15.09 -2.27 -1.67
C VAL A 30 14.10 -2.44 -0.53
N ILE A 31 14.60 -2.74 0.66
CA ILE A 31 13.82 -2.95 1.89
C ILE A 31 14.08 -1.78 2.83
N ALA A 32 13.06 -0.96 3.11
CA ALA A 32 13.13 0.11 4.10
C ALA A 32 12.62 -0.42 5.46
N TRP A 33 13.53 -0.60 6.41
CA TRP A 33 13.23 -1.07 7.74
C TRP A 33 12.83 0.10 8.64
N MET A 34 11.59 0.12 9.08
CA MET A 34 11.06 1.07 10.06
C MET A 34 11.20 0.53 11.50
N GLN A 35 12.22 -0.30 11.74
CA GLN A 35 12.60 -0.94 12.99
C GLN A 35 14.12 -0.96 13.10
N PRO A 36 14.71 -1.12 14.32
CA PRO A 36 16.16 -1.02 14.51
C PRO A 36 16.96 -2.01 13.68
N ASP A 37 16.56 -3.27 13.68
CA ASP A 37 17.31 -4.35 13.04
C ASP A 37 16.53 -5.01 11.90
N PRO A 38 17.19 -5.35 10.78
CA PRO A 38 16.63 -6.24 9.78
C PRO A 38 16.26 -7.61 10.38
N ALA A 39 15.26 -8.27 9.79
CA ALA A 39 14.98 -9.66 10.14
C ALA A 39 16.13 -10.58 9.70
N PRO A 40 16.54 -11.56 10.51
CA PRO A 40 17.51 -12.56 10.11
C PRO A 40 16.91 -13.57 9.13
N ASP A 41 17.76 -14.37 8.49
CA ASP A 41 17.41 -15.56 7.71
C ASP A 41 16.36 -15.30 6.62
N LEU A 42 16.57 -14.22 5.85
CA LEU A 42 15.72 -13.90 4.71
C LEU A 42 16.08 -14.79 3.51
N PRO A 43 15.07 -15.32 2.78
CA PRO A 43 15.32 -16.10 1.58
C PRO A 43 15.90 -15.25 0.45
N ASP A 44 16.59 -15.89 -0.50
CA ASP A 44 17.04 -15.22 -1.72
C ASP A 44 15.84 -14.86 -2.61
N PRO A 45 15.59 -13.57 -2.92
CA PRO A 45 14.53 -13.15 -3.84
C PRO A 45 14.91 -13.30 -5.32
N GLY A 46 16.12 -13.80 -5.63
CA GLY A 46 16.63 -13.94 -6.99
C GLY A 46 17.15 -12.64 -7.60
N CYS A 47 17.38 -11.61 -6.79
CA CYS A 47 17.95 -10.33 -7.20
C CYS A 47 18.74 -9.70 -6.03
N PRO A 48 19.65 -8.73 -6.29
CA PRO A 48 20.33 -8.00 -5.23
C PRO A 48 19.36 -7.36 -4.23
N VAL A 49 19.68 -7.46 -2.94
CA VAL A 49 18.88 -6.87 -1.85
C VAL A 49 19.64 -5.72 -1.22
N ARG A 50 18.96 -4.59 -1.05
CA ARG A 50 19.48 -3.41 -0.34
C ARG A 50 18.63 -3.14 0.89
N HIS A 51 19.27 -3.04 2.05
CA HIS A 51 18.63 -2.73 3.32
C HIS A 51 18.86 -1.25 3.68
N LEU A 52 17.78 -0.56 4.05
CA LEU A 52 17.80 0.82 4.51
C LEU A 52 17.15 0.91 5.88
N HIS A 53 17.75 1.64 6.82
CA HIS A 53 17.15 1.92 8.11
C HIS A 53 16.43 3.28 8.09
N VAL A 54 15.14 3.28 8.44
CA VAL A 54 14.27 4.47 8.43
C VAL A 54 13.51 4.54 9.76
N PRO A 55 14.15 5.01 10.83
CA PRO A 55 13.53 5.11 12.15
C PRO A 55 12.47 6.21 12.17
N GLY A 56 11.52 6.11 13.08
CA GLY A 56 10.53 7.15 13.34
C GLY A 56 9.30 6.67 14.07
N GLU A 57 8.73 7.55 14.89
CA GLU A 57 7.43 7.40 15.55
C GLU A 57 6.63 8.69 15.39
N PRO A 58 5.35 8.61 15.01
CA PRO A 58 4.64 7.41 14.54
C PRO A 58 5.26 6.84 13.25
N MET A 59 4.89 5.61 12.88
CA MET A 59 5.47 4.86 11.76
C MET A 59 5.65 5.73 10.49
N PRO A 60 6.89 5.88 9.97
CA PRO A 60 7.22 6.86 8.94
C PRO A 60 7.01 6.30 7.52
N LEU A 61 5.78 5.93 7.13
CA LEU A 61 5.48 5.27 5.86
C LEU A 61 5.91 6.08 4.64
N ALA A 62 5.60 7.38 4.61
CA ALA A 62 5.99 8.28 3.51
C ALA A 62 7.51 8.40 3.39
N ALA A 63 8.21 8.64 4.52
CA ALA A 63 9.67 8.74 4.54
C ALA A 63 10.33 7.42 4.12
N ALA A 64 9.79 6.27 4.54
CA ALA A 64 10.33 4.97 4.15
C ALA A 64 10.21 4.73 2.64
N ARG A 65 9.07 5.08 2.01
CA ARG A 65 8.92 5.02 0.55
C ARG A 65 9.86 5.98 -0.17
N ASN A 66 10.02 7.20 0.33
CA ASN A 66 10.96 8.17 -0.24
C ASN A 66 12.41 7.68 -0.18
N ARG A 67 12.84 7.15 0.98
CA ARG A 67 14.20 6.61 1.13
C ARG A 67 14.43 5.41 0.25
N ALA A 68 13.45 4.50 0.12
CA ALA A 68 13.53 3.37 -0.80
C ALA A 68 13.62 3.83 -2.25
N ALA A 69 12.81 4.79 -2.67
CA ALA A 69 12.82 5.35 -4.02
C ALA A 69 14.14 6.09 -4.32
N ALA A 70 14.69 6.84 -3.38
CA ALA A 70 15.96 7.54 -3.54
C ALA A 70 17.17 6.60 -3.66
N ALA A 71 17.11 5.42 -3.02
CA ALA A 71 18.17 4.41 -3.09
C ALA A 71 18.06 3.51 -4.32
N ALA A 72 16.90 3.49 -4.97
CA ALA A 72 16.68 2.65 -6.16
C ALA A 72 17.49 3.14 -7.37
N CYS A 73 18.02 2.18 -8.14
CA CYS A 73 18.78 2.46 -9.38
C CYS A 73 18.02 2.08 -10.66
N GLY A 74 16.76 1.65 -10.55
CA GLY A 74 15.89 1.38 -11.70
C GLY A 74 15.09 2.59 -12.14
N ASP A 75 14.71 2.63 -13.43
CA ASP A 75 13.91 3.70 -14.01
C ASP A 75 12.41 3.53 -13.73
N LEU A 76 11.97 2.32 -13.42
CA LEU A 76 10.62 2.00 -12.97
C LEU A 76 10.65 1.63 -11.49
N LEU A 77 9.95 2.38 -10.66
CA LEU A 77 9.74 2.09 -9.25
C LEU A 77 8.49 1.24 -9.10
N VAL A 78 8.64 0.03 -8.56
CA VAL A 78 7.52 -0.87 -8.23
C VAL A 78 7.42 -0.98 -6.72
N PHE A 79 6.38 -0.41 -6.13
CA PHE A 79 6.09 -0.48 -4.72
C PHE A 79 5.16 -1.66 -4.45
N LEU A 80 5.53 -2.48 -3.48
CA LEU A 80 4.75 -3.61 -3.01
C LEU A 80 4.77 -3.63 -1.49
N ASP A 81 3.59 -3.61 -0.87
CA ASP A 81 3.51 -3.71 0.59
C ASP A 81 4.04 -5.07 1.06
N VAL A 82 4.70 -5.09 2.22
CA VAL A 82 5.28 -6.30 2.81
C VAL A 82 4.27 -7.44 2.99
N ASP A 83 3.00 -7.10 3.14
CA ASP A 83 1.92 -8.07 3.25
C ASP A 83 1.47 -8.66 1.90
N CYS A 84 2.04 -8.21 0.79
CA CYS A 84 1.67 -8.67 -0.54
C CYS A 84 2.70 -9.65 -1.12
N ILE A 85 2.25 -10.83 -1.55
CA ILE A 85 3.05 -11.81 -2.30
C ILE A 85 2.87 -11.48 -3.78
N PRO A 86 3.93 -11.20 -4.55
CA PRO A 86 3.78 -10.94 -5.98
C PRO A 86 3.43 -12.22 -6.74
N GLY A 87 2.44 -12.14 -7.61
CA GLY A 87 2.16 -13.18 -8.61
C GLY A 87 3.30 -13.27 -9.63
N PRO A 88 3.45 -14.40 -10.33
CA PRO A 88 4.65 -14.68 -11.16
C PRO A 88 4.93 -13.66 -12.26
N THR A 89 3.92 -12.96 -12.73
CA THR A 89 3.99 -12.00 -13.85
C THR A 89 4.02 -10.54 -13.42
N LEU A 90 3.95 -10.24 -12.11
CA LEU A 90 3.76 -8.86 -11.61
C LEU A 90 4.83 -7.89 -12.15
N VAL A 91 6.10 -8.25 -12.07
CA VAL A 91 7.19 -7.36 -12.53
C VAL A 91 7.17 -7.21 -14.04
N ALA A 92 6.93 -8.29 -14.78
CA ALA A 92 6.84 -8.27 -16.24
C ALA A 92 5.68 -7.38 -16.72
N ALA A 93 4.49 -7.52 -16.10
CA ALA A 93 3.32 -6.74 -16.46
C ALA A 93 3.52 -5.23 -16.22
N TYR A 94 4.13 -4.85 -15.09
CA TYR A 94 4.46 -3.44 -14.85
C TYR A 94 5.53 -2.91 -15.80
N ALA A 95 6.53 -3.71 -16.15
CA ALA A 95 7.57 -3.32 -17.11
C ALA A 95 6.99 -3.12 -18.52
N GLU A 96 6.10 -4.02 -18.96
CA GLU A 96 5.39 -3.90 -20.23
C GLU A 96 4.48 -2.65 -20.25
N ALA A 97 3.71 -2.44 -19.19
CA ALA A 97 2.88 -1.25 -19.04
C ALA A 97 3.69 0.06 -19.15
N ALA A 98 4.83 0.13 -18.46
CA ALA A 98 5.71 1.30 -18.48
C ALA A 98 6.44 1.50 -19.83
N SER A 99 6.58 0.44 -20.63
CA SER A 99 7.11 0.53 -21.98
C SER A 99 6.07 1.01 -23.00
N ALA A 100 4.80 0.74 -22.74
CA ALA A 100 3.68 1.12 -23.62
C ALA A 100 3.17 2.54 -23.32
N GLU A 101 3.10 2.93 -22.07
CA GLU A 101 2.52 4.19 -21.62
C GLU A 101 3.34 4.84 -20.50
N ARG A 102 3.22 6.16 -20.37
CA ARG A 102 3.75 6.90 -19.23
C ARG A 102 2.62 7.13 -18.23
N GLY A 103 2.71 6.55 -17.03
CA GLY A 103 1.62 6.61 -16.07
C GLY A 103 1.94 6.16 -14.65
N LEU A 104 0.94 6.29 -13.78
CA LEU A 104 0.83 5.56 -12.52
C LEU A 104 0.11 4.24 -12.82
N PHE A 105 0.72 3.13 -12.48
CA PHE A 105 0.23 1.78 -12.78
C PHE A 105 -0.25 1.11 -11.48
N LEU A 106 -1.49 0.63 -11.48
CA LEU A 106 -2.11 -0.06 -10.36
C LEU A 106 -2.25 -1.55 -10.69
N GLY A 107 -1.78 -2.40 -9.78
CA GLY A 107 -1.93 -3.85 -9.89
C GLY A 107 -3.16 -4.38 -9.15
N GLU A 108 -3.58 -5.57 -9.53
CA GLU A 108 -4.59 -6.32 -8.79
C GLU A 108 -4.03 -6.81 -7.46
N VAL A 109 -4.81 -6.64 -6.40
CA VAL A 109 -4.51 -7.26 -5.11
C VAL A 109 -5.69 -8.11 -4.68
N LEU A 110 -5.45 -9.42 -4.59
CA LEU A 110 -6.40 -10.39 -4.06
C LEU A 110 -6.10 -10.61 -2.57
N TYR A 111 -7.12 -10.56 -1.75
CA TYR A 111 -7.00 -10.76 -0.30
C TYR A 111 -7.19 -12.23 0.03
N LEU A 112 -6.24 -12.77 0.77
CA LEU A 112 -6.22 -14.18 1.18
C LEU A 112 -6.98 -14.37 2.49
N PRO A 113 -7.71 -15.49 2.65
CA PRO A 113 -8.31 -15.83 3.95
C PRO A 113 -7.24 -16.16 5.00
N PRO A 114 -7.61 -16.19 6.29
CA PRO A 114 -6.76 -16.75 7.33
C PRO A 114 -6.26 -18.15 6.91
N ASP A 115 -5.05 -18.50 7.31
CA ASP A 115 -4.44 -19.81 7.07
C ASP A 115 -4.25 -20.20 5.60
N ALA A 116 -4.42 -19.29 4.65
CA ALA A 116 -4.16 -19.54 3.22
C ALA A 116 -2.70 -19.88 2.94
N ILE A 117 -1.79 -19.51 3.84
CA ILE A 117 -0.36 -19.77 3.73
C ILE A 117 0.04 -20.60 4.95
N ALA A 118 0.30 -21.87 4.73
CA ALA A 118 0.73 -22.80 5.75
C ALA A 118 2.24 -23.10 5.61
N GLY A 119 2.94 -23.07 6.75
CA GLY A 119 4.34 -23.50 6.82
C GLY A 119 5.33 -22.54 6.16
N ASP A 120 6.57 -23.04 6.02
CA ASP A 120 7.73 -22.27 5.55
C ASP A 120 8.09 -22.54 4.08
N THR A 121 7.11 -22.97 3.29
CA THR A 121 7.28 -23.23 1.85
C THR A 121 6.81 -22.04 1.02
N ALA A 122 7.37 -21.89 -0.19
CA ALA A 122 6.93 -20.88 -1.12
C ALA A 122 5.46 -21.12 -1.54
N PRO A 123 4.55 -20.15 -1.36
CA PRO A 123 3.14 -20.34 -1.70
C PRO A 123 2.94 -20.69 -3.17
N ASP A 124 2.02 -21.64 -3.45
CA ASP A 124 1.64 -22.01 -4.82
C ASP A 124 0.73 -20.92 -5.43
N PRO A 125 1.14 -20.25 -6.52
CA PRO A 125 0.34 -19.19 -7.14
C PRO A 125 -1.06 -19.65 -7.57
N ALA A 126 -1.22 -20.89 -8.06
CA ALA A 126 -2.51 -21.41 -8.46
C ALA A 126 -3.46 -21.63 -7.26
N ALA A 127 -2.91 -22.00 -6.10
CA ALA A 127 -3.68 -22.06 -4.86
C ALA A 127 -4.08 -20.66 -4.38
N LEU A 128 -3.17 -19.68 -4.47
CA LEU A 128 -3.46 -18.30 -4.10
C LEU A 128 -4.55 -17.68 -5.01
N ASP A 129 -4.54 -17.97 -6.30
CA ASP A 129 -5.60 -17.54 -7.24
C ASP A 129 -6.98 -18.07 -6.84
N ARG A 130 -7.06 -19.34 -6.44
CA ARG A 130 -8.34 -19.95 -6.02
C ARG A 130 -8.88 -19.36 -4.71
N LEU A 131 -7.98 -19.07 -3.78
CA LEU A 131 -8.32 -18.57 -2.43
C LEU A 131 -8.56 -17.06 -2.39
N GLY A 132 -7.84 -16.32 -3.22
CA GLY A 132 -7.86 -14.85 -3.21
C GLY A 132 -9.21 -14.26 -3.57
N ARG A 133 -9.55 -13.14 -2.94
CA ARG A 133 -10.80 -12.39 -3.18
C ARG A 133 -10.48 -10.94 -3.49
N ALA A 134 -11.07 -10.41 -4.55
CA ALA A 134 -10.97 -8.98 -4.86
C ALA A 134 -11.71 -8.16 -3.80
N HIS A 135 -11.17 -6.99 -3.48
CA HIS A 135 -11.86 -6.04 -2.60
C HIS A 135 -13.11 -5.46 -3.30
N PRO A 136 -14.30 -5.43 -2.66
CA PRO A 136 -15.55 -5.01 -3.31
C PRO A 136 -15.54 -3.56 -3.80
N ALA A 137 -14.73 -2.69 -3.21
CA ALA A 137 -14.58 -1.30 -3.66
C ALA A 137 -13.58 -1.12 -4.83
N ARG A 138 -13.01 -2.22 -5.35
CA ARG A 138 -12.15 -2.16 -6.53
C ARG A 138 -12.94 -2.40 -7.81
N PRO A 139 -12.68 -1.63 -8.87
CA PRO A 139 -13.29 -1.89 -10.17
C PRO A 139 -12.74 -3.19 -10.76
N PRO A 140 -13.50 -3.84 -11.67
CA PRO A 140 -12.99 -4.98 -12.43
C PRO A 140 -11.70 -4.61 -13.17
N LEU A 141 -10.74 -5.53 -13.20
CA LEU A 141 -9.49 -5.33 -13.95
C LEU A 141 -9.69 -5.57 -15.45
N PRO A 142 -8.82 -4.99 -16.30
CA PRO A 142 -8.78 -5.39 -17.69
C PRO A 142 -8.31 -6.85 -17.82
N GLU A 143 -8.86 -7.59 -18.78
CA GLU A 143 -8.42 -8.96 -19.08
C GLU A 143 -7.01 -8.97 -19.69
N THR A 144 -6.70 -7.94 -20.49
CA THR A 144 -5.39 -7.76 -21.14
C THR A 144 -5.01 -6.28 -21.17
N GLY A 145 -3.72 -5.99 -21.23
CA GLY A 145 -3.19 -4.64 -21.43
C GLY A 145 -3.50 -3.66 -20.29
N LEU A 146 -3.88 -2.45 -20.66
CA LEU A 146 -4.10 -1.33 -19.75
C LEU A 146 -5.54 -0.81 -19.84
N ARG A 147 -6.11 -0.45 -18.69
CA ARG A 147 -7.35 0.32 -18.62
C ARG A 147 -7.12 1.61 -17.84
N ARG A 148 -7.42 2.74 -18.46
CA ARG A 148 -7.32 4.05 -17.80
C ARG A 148 -8.26 4.14 -16.61
N GLU A 149 -7.74 4.69 -15.49
CA GLU A 149 -8.49 4.94 -14.27
C GLU A 149 -8.62 6.45 -14.05
N PRO A 150 -9.84 7.00 -14.11
CA PRO A 150 -10.04 8.44 -13.91
C PRO A 150 -9.96 8.86 -12.45
N ASP A 151 -10.22 7.94 -11.51
CA ASP A 151 -10.18 8.23 -10.08
C ASP A 151 -8.78 7.96 -9.51
N ALA A 152 -8.02 9.02 -9.27
CA ALA A 152 -6.73 8.93 -8.61
C ALA A 152 -6.82 8.36 -7.18
N GLY A 153 -7.98 8.39 -6.53
CA GLY A 153 -8.23 7.80 -5.21
C GLY A 153 -8.11 6.28 -5.17
N GLN A 154 -7.98 5.63 -6.33
CA GLN A 154 -7.73 4.19 -6.42
C GLN A 154 -6.29 3.77 -6.05
N LEU A 155 -5.37 4.68 -5.79
CA LEU A 155 -4.06 4.34 -5.23
C LEU A 155 -4.17 4.02 -3.73
N TRP A 156 -3.96 2.77 -3.34
CA TRP A 156 -4.05 2.28 -1.96
C TRP A 156 -2.71 1.79 -1.37
N GLY A 157 -1.60 2.05 -2.04
CA GLY A 157 -0.26 1.73 -1.53
C GLY A 157 0.13 0.25 -1.48
N LEU A 158 -0.76 -0.68 -1.84
CA LEU A 158 -0.52 -2.12 -1.75
C LEU A 158 0.39 -2.65 -2.87
N SER A 159 0.08 -2.28 -4.11
CA SER A 159 0.86 -2.66 -5.31
C SER A 159 0.67 -1.59 -6.38
N PHE A 160 1.73 -0.87 -6.69
CA PHE A 160 1.72 0.15 -7.75
C PHE A 160 3.10 0.38 -8.33
N ALA A 161 3.15 0.92 -9.54
CA ALA A 161 4.40 1.28 -10.18
C ALA A 161 4.29 2.63 -10.90
N LEU A 162 5.41 3.33 -11.03
CA LEU A 162 5.52 4.55 -11.83
C LEU A 162 6.98 4.82 -12.22
N PRO A 163 7.23 5.62 -13.27
CA PRO A 163 8.58 6.04 -13.63
C PRO A 163 9.26 6.80 -12.47
N ALA A 164 10.54 6.52 -12.23
CA ALA A 164 11.33 7.20 -11.20
C ALA A 164 11.41 8.71 -11.44
N GLU A 165 11.39 9.16 -12.70
CA GLU A 165 11.32 10.57 -13.04
C GLU A 165 10.01 11.23 -12.58
N ALA A 166 8.87 10.54 -12.74
CA ALA A 166 7.57 11.05 -12.30
C ALA A 166 7.50 11.16 -10.77
N TRP A 167 8.06 10.16 -10.04
CA TRP A 167 8.22 10.23 -8.59
C TRP A 167 9.03 11.47 -8.17
N ARG A 168 10.19 11.69 -8.82
CA ARG A 168 11.05 12.83 -8.51
C ARG A 168 10.40 14.18 -8.87
N ALA A 169 9.69 14.24 -9.98
CA ALA A 169 9.04 15.46 -10.45
C ALA A 169 7.98 16.00 -9.47
N VAL A 170 7.24 15.09 -8.79
CA VAL A 170 6.27 15.49 -7.76
C VAL A 170 6.88 15.59 -6.36
N GLY A 171 8.19 15.33 -6.20
CA GLY A 171 8.90 15.40 -4.92
C GLY A 171 8.62 14.22 -3.99
N GLY A 172 8.20 13.07 -4.53
CA GLY A 172 7.87 11.87 -3.74
C GLY A 172 6.62 12.05 -2.86
N MET A 173 6.54 11.30 -1.77
CA MET A 173 5.48 11.46 -0.76
C MET A 173 5.79 12.60 0.20
N ASP A 174 4.76 13.29 0.68
CA ASP A 174 4.90 14.31 1.72
C ASP A 174 5.12 13.63 3.09
N GLU A 175 6.34 13.74 3.63
CA GLU A 175 6.74 13.09 4.87
C GLU A 175 6.04 13.63 6.12
N ARG A 176 5.30 14.73 5.99
CA ARG A 176 4.44 15.25 7.07
C ARG A 176 3.22 14.36 7.31
N TYR A 177 2.85 13.47 6.37
CA TYR A 177 1.91 12.38 6.64
C TYR A 177 2.63 11.32 7.46
N ALA A 178 2.37 11.31 8.76
CA ALA A 178 2.98 10.39 9.70
C ALA A 178 1.94 9.45 10.30
N GLY A 179 2.32 8.22 10.58
CA GLY A 179 1.41 7.16 11.03
C GLY A 179 0.64 6.57 9.86
N TYR A 180 -0.68 6.49 9.96
CA TYR A 180 -1.51 5.72 9.03
C TYR A 180 -2.46 6.62 8.22
N GLY A 181 -2.45 6.45 6.91
CA GLY A 181 -3.45 6.92 5.94
C GLY A 181 -3.21 8.33 5.38
N GLY A 182 -3.62 8.52 4.15
CA GLY A 182 -3.63 9.79 3.43
C GLY A 182 -2.40 10.09 2.58
N GLU A 183 -1.25 9.46 2.83
CA GLU A 183 -0.01 9.72 2.09
C GLU A 183 -0.10 9.28 0.63
N GLU A 184 -0.69 8.12 0.37
CA GLU A 184 -0.89 7.63 -1.01
C GLU A 184 -1.95 8.46 -1.73
N THR A 185 -3.01 8.86 -1.04
CA THR A 185 -4.07 9.69 -1.61
C THR A 185 -3.53 11.06 -2.00
N ASP A 186 -2.66 11.65 -1.17
CA ASP A 186 -1.97 12.89 -1.48
C ASP A 186 -1.03 12.75 -2.69
N LEU A 187 -0.22 11.67 -2.71
CA LEU A 187 0.65 11.38 -3.85
C LEU A 187 -0.16 11.25 -5.15
N ALA A 188 -1.23 10.47 -5.13
CA ALA A 188 -2.10 10.27 -6.28
C ALA A 188 -2.73 11.57 -6.79
N ALA A 189 -3.20 12.42 -5.88
CA ALA A 189 -3.76 13.73 -6.23
C ALA A 189 -2.70 14.64 -6.89
N ARG A 190 -1.45 14.63 -6.39
CA ARG A 190 -0.35 15.43 -6.98
C ARG A 190 0.09 14.89 -8.34
N LEU A 191 0.17 13.58 -8.51
CA LEU A 191 0.47 12.94 -9.79
C LEU A 191 -0.61 13.27 -10.83
N ALA A 192 -1.89 13.15 -10.48
CA ALA A 192 -3.01 13.53 -11.34
C ALA A 192 -2.96 15.03 -11.69
N GLY A 193 -2.69 15.89 -10.72
CA GLY A 193 -2.52 17.33 -10.92
C GLY A 193 -1.35 17.70 -11.83
N SER A 194 -0.33 16.84 -11.94
CA SER A 194 0.77 16.99 -12.90
C SER A 194 0.45 16.43 -14.30
N GLY A 195 -0.77 15.93 -14.51
CA GLY A 195 -1.21 15.37 -15.78
C GLY A 195 -0.76 13.91 -16.01
N LEU A 196 -0.22 13.22 -15.00
CA LEU A 196 0.16 11.81 -15.12
C LEU A 196 -1.10 10.93 -15.09
N PRO A 197 -1.42 10.17 -16.15
CA PRO A 197 -2.57 9.28 -16.16
C PRO A 197 -2.36 8.09 -15.24
N THR A 198 -3.46 7.54 -14.73
CA THR A 198 -3.47 6.31 -13.94
C THR A 198 -4.06 5.16 -14.76
N PHE A 199 -3.48 3.97 -14.64
CA PHE A 199 -3.90 2.77 -15.36
C PHE A 199 -3.99 1.56 -14.44
N TRP A 200 -5.01 0.74 -14.61
CA TRP A 200 -5.04 -0.64 -14.16
C TRP A 200 -4.28 -1.52 -15.14
N VAL A 201 -3.46 -2.43 -14.61
CA VAL A 201 -2.57 -3.28 -15.41
C VAL A 201 -3.00 -4.73 -15.30
N ALA A 202 -3.36 -5.35 -16.42
CA ALA A 202 -3.61 -6.79 -16.48
C ALA A 202 -2.33 -7.57 -16.15
N GLY A 203 -2.45 -8.65 -15.40
CA GLY A 203 -1.32 -9.52 -15.05
C GLY A 203 -0.39 -9.01 -13.92
N ALA A 204 -0.54 -7.76 -13.48
CA ALA A 204 0.20 -7.23 -12.32
C ALA A 204 -0.51 -7.61 -11.01
N ARG A 205 -0.63 -8.92 -10.74
CA ARG A 205 -1.35 -9.47 -9.58
C ARG A 205 -0.44 -9.63 -8.38
N ALA A 206 -0.99 -9.32 -7.19
CA ALA A 206 -0.40 -9.66 -5.89
C ALA A 206 -1.46 -10.26 -4.97
N TYR A 207 -1.02 -10.92 -3.89
CA TYR A 207 -1.90 -11.58 -2.92
C TYR A 207 -1.61 -11.03 -1.54
N HIS A 208 -2.58 -10.32 -0.96
CA HIS A 208 -2.46 -9.73 0.37
C HIS A 208 -2.66 -10.84 1.43
N GLN A 209 -1.62 -11.05 2.22
CA GLN A 209 -1.59 -12.03 3.31
C GLN A 209 -2.48 -11.55 4.45
N HIS A 210 -3.41 -12.39 4.88
CA HIS A 210 -4.36 -12.04 5.94
C HIS A 210 -3.68 -11.59 7.23
N HIS A 211 -4.25 -10.60 7.85
CA HIS A 211 -3.96 -10.21 9.23
C HIS A 211 -5.21 -9.63 9.88
N PRO A 212 -5.35 -9.73 11.22
CA PRO A 212 -6.42 -9.06 11.93
C PRO A 212 -6.48 -7.57 11.62
N VAL A 213 -7.67 -7.05 11.40
CA VAL A 213 -7.92 -5.63 11.15
C VAL A 213 -8.87 -5.05 12.20
N HIS A 214 -8.84 -3.74 12.39
CA HIS A 214 -9.83 -3.03 13.20
C HIS A 214 -10.83 -2.33 12.28
N VAL A 215 -12.10 -2.53 12.55
CA VAL A 215 -13.19 -1.88 11.81
C VAL A 215 -14.15 -1.24 12.82
N PRO A 216 -14.15 0.10 12.92
CA PRO A 216 -13.24 1.08 12.30
C PRO A 216 -11.80 1.00 12.83
N PRO A 217 -10.81 1.60 12.13
CA PRO A 217 -9.40 1.56 12.53
C PRO A 217 -9.08 2.50 13.71
N LEU A 218 -9.70 2.26 14.85
CA LEU A 218 -9.65 3.11 16.05
C LEU A 218 -8.23 3.24 16.64
N GLN A 219 -7.38 2.23 16.47
CA GLN A 219 -5.97 2.27 16.89
C GLN A 219 -5.15 3.32 16.12
N HIS A 220 -5.67 3.78 14.96
CA HIS A 220 -5.07 4.83 14.13
C HIS A 220 -5.88 6.13 14.13
N PHE A 221 -6.80 6.31 15.08
CA PHE A 221 -7.68 7.48 15.14
C PHE A 221 -6.95 8.82 15.04
N VAL A 222 -5.92 9.01 15.86
CA VAL A 222 -5.17 10.27 15.91
C VAL A 222 -4.44 10.57 14.59
N PRO A 223 -3.62 9.67 14.04
CA PRO A 223 -2.95 9.93 12.75
C PRO A 223 -3.94 10.08 11.59
N ILE A 224 -5.01 9.30 11.52
CA ILE A 224 -6.02 9.44 10.46
C ILE A 224 -6.62 10.86 10.47
N LEU A 225 -7.01 11.38 11.63
CA LEU A 225 -7.57 12.74 11.72
C LEU A 225 -6.54 13.83 11.36
N ALA A 226 -5.29 13.68 11.83
CA ALA A 226 -4.23 14.63 11.51
C ALA A 226 -3.95 14.65 10.01
N ASN A 227 -3.88 13.49 9.38
CA ASN A 227 -3.62 13.33 7.96
C ASN A 227 -4.81 13.77 7.10
N ALA A 228 -6.06 13.49 7.52
CA ALA A 228 -7.26 13.99 6.84
C ALA A 228 -7.31 15.54 6.82
N ARG A 229 -7.00 16.17 7.96
CA ARG A 229 -6.92 17.65 8.02
C ARG A 229 -5.84 18.22 7.11
N ARG A 230 -4.66 17.57 7.06
CA ARG A 230 -3.55 17.96 6.17
C ARG A 230 -3.95 17.85 4.72
N PHE A 231 -4.60 16.75 4.35
CA PHE A 231 -5.09 16.55 3.00
C PHE A 231 -6.15 17.60 2.62
N HIS A 232 -7.12 17.87 3.50
CA HIS A 232 -8.14 18.89 3.29
C HIS A 232 -7.53 20.28 3.11
N ALA A 233 -6.60 20.68 3.97
CA ALA A 233 -5.92 21.96 3.89
C ALA A 233 -5.16 22.15 2.56
N ARG A 234 -4.67 21.06 1.95
CA ARG A 234 -3.94 21.13 0.67
C ARG A 234 -4.85 21.06 -0.55
N HIS A 235 -5.87 20.21 -0.49
CA HIS A 235 -6.67 19.84 -1.67
C HIS A 235 -8.10 20.37 -1.64
N GLY A 236 -8.55 21.05 -0.57
CA GLY A 236 -9.90 21.58 -0.42
C GLY A 236 -11.02 20.55 -0.34
N ARG A 237 -10.67 19.27 -0.15
CA ARG A 237 -11.61 18.15 -0.02
C ARG A 237 -11.11 17.14 1.00
N TRP A 238 -11.99 16.33 1.56
CA TRP A 238 -11.62 15.29 2.52
C TRP A 238 -11.14 14.02 1.82
N CYS A 239 -10.17 13.33 2.42
CA CYS A 239 -9.83 11.95 2.12
C CYS A 239 -10.28 11.03 3.27
N MET A 240 -10.22 9.72 3.05
CA MET A 240 -10.57 8.70 4.06
C MET A 240 -11.99 8.89 4.62
N THR A 241 -12.92 9.40 3.81
CA THR A 241 -14.29 9.76 4.20
C THR A 241 -15.04 8.59 4.81
N TYR A 242 -14.78 7.37 4.33
CA TYR A 242 -15.35 6.15 4.91
C TYR A 242 -14.99 5.97 6.39
N TRP A 243 -13.75 6.18 6.77
CA TRP A 243 -13.33 6.09 8.17
C TRP A 243 -13.83 7.29 9.00
N LEU A 244 -13.83 8.49 8.42
CA LEU A 244 -14.38 9.66 9.10
C LEU A 244 -15.87 9.47 9.42
N GLU A 245 -16.63 8.89 8.51
CA GLU A 245 -18.05 8.56 8.75
C GLU A 245 -18.22 7.53 9.87
N GLN A 246 -17.38 6.49 9.90
CA GLN A 246 -17.40 5.51 10.99
C GLN A 246 -17.04 6.13 12.34
N PHE A 247 -16.08 7.06 12.38
CA PHE A 247 -15.72 7.78 13.61
C PHE A 247 -16.86 8.72 14.05
N ARG A 248 -17.55 9.36 13.11
CA ARG A 248 -18.73 10.16 13.37
C ARG A 248 -19.87 9.31 13.96
N ALA A 249 -20.18 8.18 13.33
CA ALA A 249 -21.20 7.25 13.79
C ALA A 249 -20.90 6.69 15.19
N ALA A 250 -19.62 6.52 15.55
CA ALA A 250 -19.17 6.13 16.88
C ALA A 250 -19.18 7.28 17.91
N GLY A 251 -19.61 8.49 17.53
CA GLY A 251 -19.65 9.66 18.42
C GLY A 251 -18.26 10.17 18.84
N LEU A 252 -17.22 9.91 18.05
CA LEU A 252 -15.85 10.33 18.34
C LEU A 252 -15.54 11.70 17.76
N ILE A 253 -16.17 12.05 16.63
CA ILE A 253 -16.01 13.34 15.96
C ILE A 253 -17.35 13.93 15.55
N ALA A 254 -17.39 15.26 15.42
CA ALA A 254 -18.40 15.95 14.63
C ALA A 254 -17.77 16.36 13.29
N TRP A 255 -18.33 15.84 12.21
CA TRP A 255 -17.85 16.03 10.85
C TRP A 255 -18.96 15.61 9.86
N ASP A 256 -18.97 16.25 8.71
CA ASP A 256 -19.68 15.84 7.49
C ASP A 256 -18.82 16.19 6.27
N ALA A 257 -19.25 15.81 5.07
CA ALA A 257 -18.45 15.98 3.86
C ALA A 257 -18.23 17.44 3.46
N GLU A 258 -19.14 18.35 3.83
CA GLU A 258 -19.08 19.78 3.59
C GLU A 258 -18.43 20.56 4.74
N ALA A 259 -18.14 19.88 5.87
CA ALA A 259 -17.55 20.53 7.03
C ALA A 259 -16.20 21.16 6.70
N ALA A 260 -15.99 22.39 7.14
CA ALA A 260 -14.69 23.06 7.02
C ALA A 260 -13.62 22.48 7.95
N ALA A 261 -14.01 21.74 8.99
CA ALA A 261 -13.11 21.16 9.99
C ALA A 261 -13.69 19.91 10.67
N ILE A 262 -12.79 19.05 11.13
CA ILE A 262 -13.15 17.95 12.03
C ILE A 262 -13.06 18.43 13.47
N ARG A 263 -14.13 18.33 14.25
CA ARG A 263 -14.15 18.56 15.69
C ARG A 263 -14.10 17.23 16.44
N VAL A 264 -13.05 16.99 17.21
CA VAL A 264 -12.95 15.83 18.09
C VAL A 264 -13.87 16.01 19.28
N LEU A 265 -14.76 15.06 19.53
CA LEU A 265 -15.66 15.03 20.69
C LEU A 265 -15.03 14.30 21.85
N ARG A 266 -14.40 13.17 21.58
CA ARG A 266 -13.64 12.34 22.54
C ARG A 266 -12.66 11.43 21.83
N GLN A 267 -11.74 10.86 22.57
CA GLN A 267 -10.87 9.78 22.09
C GLN A 267 -11.59 8.42 22.21
N PRO A 268 -11.29 7.44 21.33
CA PRO A 268 -11.72 6.06 21.55
C PRO A 268 -11.06 5.48 22.80
N SER A 269 -11.83 4.76 23.60
CA SER A 269 -11.33 4.06 24.78
C SER A 269 -10.62 2.75 24.40
N ALA A 270 -9.76 2.24 25.28
CA ALA A 270 -9.10 0.94 25.06
C ALA A 270 -10.09 -0.23 24.84
N PRO A 271 -11.21 -0.33 25.57
CA PRO A 271 -12.24 -1.33 25.26
C PRO A 271 -12.87 -1.18 23.87
N GLU A 272 -13.12 0.05 23.39
CA GLU A 272 -13.66 0.28 22.04
C GLU A 272 -12.66 -0.13 20.96
N ILE A 273 -11.36 0.18 21.14
CA ILE A 273 -10.32 -0.26 20.24
C ILE A 273 -10.25 -1.79 20.19
N ALA A 274 -10.26 -2.45 21.35
CA ALA A 274 -10.26 -3.91 21.42
C ALA A 274 -11.51 -4.52 20.75
N ALA A 275 -12.69 -3.93 20.99
CA ALA A 275 -13.96 -4.37 20.40
C ALA A 275 -14.05 -4.16 18.88
N ALA A 276 -13.23 -3.25 18.31
CA ALA A 276 -13.16 -3.03 16.87
C ALA A 276 -12.33 -4.10 16.13
N LEU A 277 -11.56 -4.92 16.85
CA LEU A 277 -10.74 -5.99 16.25
C LEU A 277 -11.61 -7.02 15.53
N ARG A 278 -11.27 -7.33 14.30
CA ARG A 278 -11.93 -8.32 13.43
C ARG A 278 -10.89 -9.35 12.96
N PRO A 279 -10.68 -10.44 13.73
CA PRO A 279 -9.61 -11.40 13.43
C PRO A 279 -9.79 -12.14 12.11
N GLN A 280 -11.04 -12.28 11.64
CA GLN A 280 -11.36 -13.06 10.44
C GLN A 280 -11.75 -12.18 9.24
N ALA A 281 -11.84 -10.87 9.38
CA ALA A 281 -12.23 -10.00 8.27
C ALA A 281 -11.11 -9.93 7.22
N LEU A 282 -11.51 -10.03 5.96
CA LEU A 282 -10.58 -9.92 4.82
C LEU A 282 -10.22 -8.45 4.53
N PHE A 283 -11.14 -7.54 4.79
CA PHE A 283 -11.05 -6.13 4.43
C PHE A 283 -11.26 -5.23 5.65
N SER A 284 -10.67 -4.04 5.62
CA SER A 284 -10.82 -3.00 6.64
C SER A 284 -11.57 -1.77 6.11
#